data_cd1bcf5f8a826ba4d271bade9690302c
#
_entry.id   cd1bcf5f8a826ba4d271bade9690302c
#
_cell.length_a   1.000
_cell.length_b   1.000
_cell.length_c   1.000
_cell.angle_alpha   90.00
_cell.angle_beta   90.00
_cell.angle_gamma   90.00
#
_symmetry.space_group_name_H-M   'P 1'
#
loop_
_entity.id
_entity.type
_entity.pdbx_description
1 polymer ?
#
loop_
_entity_poly.entity_id
_entity_poly.type
_entity_poly.pdbx_seq_one_letter_code
_entity_poly.pdbx_strand_id
1 'polypeptide(L)'
;MRPSRLRAPGLLLLAGITGSSWAQVPGPNNAITDVPGISVGHYTGADTGTTVVLAASTTGQGVAGGVTQRGGSPLTRETDLMRPDNMVEIMNAIVLSGGSAYGIAAASGVMRCLETNGVGFPVGGGNVVPIVPTATTFDRATCNAPPASRPDFTSGLQACLAASGGPVAEGSVGAGTGAVSGGVKGGIGTASVVLPNGIVVGALVSLNSEGTAYDGKGDLYAASLLLGNELPALTKAGGPANRVPPSLPGGALRSGTNVVVATNVQLTKSQATKIAEMADDGISRAVNPAHTAGDSDTLFVLGTARLAIDTLGDANAVVTQIGTAGANAVSRAIVHALVAAKSTSCQPSYCDTFPAACRNRP
;
A
#
# COMPACT_ATOMS: atom_id res chain seq x y z
N MET A 1 -18.20 -25.45 -75.21
CA MET A 1 -18.47 -24.47 -74.16
C MET A 1 -18.77 -25.20 -72.84
N ARG A 2 -17.88 -25.16 -71.85
CA ARG A 2 -18.10 -25.77 -70.51
C ARG A 2 -18.30 -24.63 -69.53
N PRO A 3 -19.27 -24.68 -68.57
CA PRO A 3 -19.50 -23.63 -67.61
C PRO A 3 -18.49 -23.74 -66.48
N SER A 4 -17.90 -22.60 -66.12
CA SER A 4 -16.98 -22.40 -64.99
C SER A 4 -17.74 -22.48 -63.68
N ARG A 5 -17.26 -23.34 -62.76
CA ARG A 5 -17.77 -23.42 -61.37
C ARG A 5 -17.11 -22.29 -60.49
N LEU A 6 -17.92 -21.37 -60.03
CA LEU A 6 -17.57 -20.41 -58.98
C LEU A 6 -17.36 -21.15 -57.66
N ARG A 7 -16.17 -21.00 -57.08
CA ARG A 7 -15.88 -21.43 -55.70
C ARG A 7 -16.38 -20.35 -54.73
N ALA A 8 -17.21 -20.75 -53.77
CA ALA A 8 -17.65 -19.91 -52.68
C ALA A 8 -16.45 -19.59 -51.71
N PRO A 9 -16.34 -18.37 -51.20
CA PRO A 9 -15.32 -18.06 -50.21
C PRO A 9 -15.62 -18.73 -48.87
N GLY A 10 -14.63 -19.44 -48.34
CA GLY A 10 -14.72 -20.05 -47.03
C GLY A 10 -14.88 -18.98 -45.93
N LEU A 11 -15.87 -19.17 -45.10
CA LEU A 11 -16.12 -18.39 -43.89
C LEU A 11 -15.02 -18.72 -42.89
N LEU A 12 -14.05 -17.82 -42.69
CA LEU A 12 -13.13 -17.91 -41.54
C LEU A 12 -13.94 -17.63 -40.27
N LEU A 13 -14.21 -18.67 -39.47
CA LEU A 13 -14.63 -18.48 -38.08
C LEU A 13 -13.44 -17.83 -37.32
N LEU A 14 -13.54 -16.54 -37.02
CA LEU A 14 -12.75 -15.93 -35.97
C LEU A 14 -13.21 -16.55 -34.64
N ALA A 15 -12.42 -17.49 -34.14
CA ALA A 15 -12.52 -17.91 -32.71
C ALA A 15 -12.25 -16.66 -31.88
N GLY A 16 -13.31 -16.09 -31.33
CA GLY A 16 -13.22 -15.01 -30.36
C GLY A 16 -12.36 -15.49 -29.20
N ILE A 17 -11.20 -14.87 -29.02
CA ILE A 17 -10.44 -14.95 -27.74
C ILE A 17 -11.35 -14.28 -26.74
N THR A 18 -12.19 -15.05 -26.06
CA THR A 18 -12.85 -14.62 -24.83
C THR A 18 -11.75 -14.38 -23.84
N GLY A 19 -11.35 -13.13 -23.68
CA GLY A 19 -10.45 -12.72 -22.62
C GLY A 19 -11.06 -13.23 -21.30
N SER A 20 -10.42 -14.22 -20.70
CA SER A 20 -10.75 -14.68 -19.38
C SER A 20 -10.62 -13.47 -18.48
N SER A 21 -11.73 -12.83 -18.11
CA SER A 21 -11.73 -11.86 -17.02
C SER A 21 -11.28 -12.67 -15.80
N TRP A 22 -10.03 -12.45 -15.38
CA TRP A 22 -9.48 -13.05 -14.16
C TRP A 22 -10.39 -12.61 -13.02
N ALA A 23 -11.27 -13.50 -12.56
CA ALA A 23 -12.15 -13.23 -11.44
C ALA A 23 -11.28 -12.97 -10.21
N GLN A 24 -11.13 -11.70 -9.86
CA GLN A 24 -10.42 -11.27 -8.66
C GLN A 24 -11.41 -11.33 -7.50
N VAL A 25 -11.02 -11.99 -6.41
CA VAL A 25 -11.80 -12.03 -5.17
C VAL A 25 -10.94 -11.51 -4.03
N PRO A 26 -11.51 -10.77 -3.07
CA PRO A 26 -10.78 -10.39 -1.87
C PRO A 26 -10.29 -11.65 -1.13
N GLY A 27 -9.13 -11.57 -0.48
CA GLY A 27 -8.71 -12.59 0.47
C GLY A 27 -9.59 -12.59 1.73
N PRO A 28 -9.38 -13.56 2.64
CA PRO A 28 -10.25 -13.77 3.80
C PRO A 28 -10.38 -12.57 4.74
N ASN A 29 -9.32 -11.79 4.91
CA ASN A 29 -9.30 -10.57 5.73
C ASN A 29 -9.42 -9.31 4.89
N ASN A 30 -9.38 -9.44 3.56
CA ASN A 30 -9.19 -8.32 2.61
C ASN A 30 -8.03 -7.39 3.04
N ALA A 31 -6.91 -7.96 3.45
CA ALA A 31 -5.77 -7.25 4.02
C ALA A 31 -4.43 -7.77 3.48
N ILE A 32 -3.39 -6.96 3.59
CA ILE A 32 -2.04 -7.36 3.19
C ILE A 32 -1.57 -8.65 3.90
N THR A 33 -2.10 -8.92 5.08
CA THR A 33 -1.83 -10.12 5.87
C THR A 33 -2.43 -11.40 5.29
N ASP A 34 -3.28 -11.33 4.27
CA ASP A 34 -3.71 -12.50 3.50
C ASP A 34 -2.56 -13.10 2.69
N VAL A 35 -1.47 -12.34 2.49
CA VAL A 35 -0.22 -12.85 1.91
C VAL A 35 0.53 -13.64 3.00
N PRO A 36 0.69 -14.96 2.84
CA PRO A 36 1.36 -15.78 3.84
C PRO A 36 2.81 -15.32 4.08
N GLY A 37 3.18 -15.13 5.34
CA GLY A 37 4.49 -14.62 5.74
C GLY A 37 4.52 -13.11 6.01
N ILE A 38 3.40 -12.41 5.84
CA ILE A 38 3.26 -10.99 6.21
C ILE A 38 2.55 -10.87 7.56
N SER A 39 3.07 -10.00 8.40
CA SER A 39 2.45 -9.58 9.65
C SER A 39 2.50 -8.06 9.77
N VAL A 40 1.47 -7.47 10.37
CA VAL A 40 1.35 -6.01 10.53
C VAL A 40 1.16 -5.66 11.99
N GLY A 41 1.90 -4.64 12.44
CA GLY A 41 1.73 -4.07 13.78
C GLY A 41 1.72 -2.54 13.76
N HIS A 42 1.00 -1.96 14.71
CA HIS A 42 0.84 -0.52 14.85
C HIS A 42 1.25 -0.04 16.24
N TYR A 43 1.92 1.09 16.28
CA TYR A 43 1.99 1.97 17.45
C TYR A 43 1.20 3.23 17.13
N THR A 44 0.14 3.48 17.90
CA THR A 44 -0.72 4.65 17.74
C THR A 44 -0.44 5.62 18.87
N GLY A 45 0.23 6.74 18.57
CA GLY A 45 0.43 7.84 19.51
C GLY A 45 -0.75 8.82 19.51
N ALA A 46 -0.62 9.95 20.21
CA ALA A 46 -1.69 10.96 20.29
C ALA A 46 -1.97 11.63 18.93
N ASP A 47 -0.92 12.00 18.19
CA ASP A 47 -1.03 12.79 16.95
C ASP A 47 -0.30 12.17 15.75
N THR A 48 0.48 11.14 15.98
CA THR A 48 1.30 10.44 14.99
C THR A 48 1.54 9.00 15.43
N GLY A 49 2.08 8.15 14.56
CA GLY A 49 2.35 6.77 14.92
C GLY A 49 3.22 6.04 13.91
N THR A 50 3.39 4.74 14.12
CA THR A 50 4.24 3.87 13.32
C THR A 50 3.50 2.59 12.96
N THR A 51 3.63 2.16 11.71
CA THR A 51 3.14 0.89 11.19
C THR A 51 4.33 0.08 10.70
N VAL A 52 4.41 -1.17 11.11
CA VAL A 52 5.44 -2.11 10.68
C VAL A 52 4.81 -3.24 9.88
N VAL A 53 5.38 -3.53 8.72
CA VAL A 53 5.07 -4.72 7.92
C VAL A 53 6.26 -5.66 8.01
N LEU A 54 6.15 -6.72 8.79
CA LEU A 54 7.16 -7.78 8.87
C LEU A 54 6.98 -8.75 7.72
N ALA A 55 8.09 -9.21 7.16
CA ALA A 55 8.09 -10.16 6.05
C ALA A 55 9.03 -11.34 6.33
N ALA A 56 8.47 -12.55 6.24
CA ALA A 56 9.19 -13.80 6.42
C ALA A 56 9.01 -14.72 5.21
N SER A 57 10.12 -15.18 4.65
CA SER A 57 10.13 -16.26 3.67
C SER A 57 9.84 -17.61 4.33
N THR A 58 9.82 -18.69 3.56
CA THR A 58 9.70 -20.05 4.09
C THR A 58 10.85 -20.45 5.02
N THR A 59 12.01 -19.80 4.88
CA THR A 59 13.19 -20.04 5.74
C THR A 59 13.29 -19.10 6.93
N GLY A 60 12.39 -18.12 7.04
CA GLY A 60 12.43 -17.10 8.09
C GLY A 60 13.47 -15.99 7.89
N GLN A 61 14.25 -16.02 6.81
CA GLN A 61 15.43 -15.15 6.61
C GLN A 61 15.15 -13.81 5.91
N GLY A 62 13.89 -13.43 5.76
CA GLY A 62 13.51 -12.25 5.00
C GLY A 62 13.15 -12.57 3.55
N VAL A 63 12.81 -11.57 2.77
CA VAL A 63 12.21 -11.71 1.44
C VAL A 63 12.81 -10.74 0.44
N ALA A 64 12.78 -11.07 -0.84
CA ALA A 64 13.17 -10.12 -1.88
C ALA A 64 12.20 -8.94 -1.93
N GLY A 65 12.73 -7.74 -2.15
CA GLY A 65 11.93 -6.53 -2.24
C GLY A 65 12.37 -5.60 -3.36
N GLY A 66 11.48 -4.68 -3.71
CA GLY A 66 11.72 -3.59 -4.65
C GLY A 66 11.04 -2.31 -4.17
N VAL A 67 11.47 -1.17 -4.70
CA VAL A 67 10.95 0.15 -4.32
C VAL A 67 10.82 1.06 -5.53
N THR A 68 9.80 1.92 -5.51
CA THR A 68 9.71 3.09 -6.39
C THR A 68 9.40 4.33 -5.56
N GLN A 69 9.95 5.48 -5.97
CA GLN A 69 9.79 6.77 -5.30
C GLN A 69 9.43 7.79 -6.37
N ARG A 70 8.15 8.17 -6.43
CA ARG A 70 7.65 9.08 -7.48
C ARG A 70 7.29 10.46 -6.96
N GLY A 71 7.08 10.62 -5.67
CA GLY A 71 6.95 11.92 -5.04
C GLY A 71 8.25 12.73 -5.09
N GLY A 72 8.16 14.06 -5.20
CA GLY A 72 9.33 14.95 -5.32
C GLY A 72 10.12 15.17 -4.02
N SER A 73 9.59 14.72 -2.87
CA SER A 73 10.16 14.94 -1.53
C SER A 73 10.21 13.66 -0.68
N PRO A 74 10.85 12.57 -1.13
CA PRO A 74 10.86 11.31 -0.40
C PRO A 74 11.57 11.44 0.96
N LEU A 75 10.94 10.87 2.00
CA LEU A 75 11.44 10.84 3.37
C LEU A 75 11.75 9.38 3.75
N THR A 76 12.90 8.87 3.33
CA THR A 76 13.20 7.43 3.38
C THR A 76 14.52 7.10 4.04
N ARG A 77 14.65 5.83 4.44
CA ARG A 77 15.88 5.21 4.94
C ARG A 77 16.08 3.87 4.24
N GLU A 78 17.35 3.57 3.90
CA GLU A 78 17.84 2.26 3.45
C GLU A 78 17.21 1.75 2.13
N THR A 79 16.57 2.62 1.36
CA THR A 79 15.97 2.29 0.07
C THR A 79 16.99 1.91 -1.00
N ASP A 80 18.24 2.41 -0.89
CA ASP A 80 19.31 2.07 -1.83
C ASP A 80 19.64 0.57 -1.82
N LEU A 81 19.52 -0.12 -0.66
CA LEU A 81 19.73 -1.56 -0.60
C LEU A 81 18.72 -2.37 -1.42
N MET A 82 17.55 -1.81 -1.71
CA MET A 82 16.52 -2.46 -2.53
C MET A 82 16.82 -2.39 -4.03
N ARG A 83 17.78 -1.59 -4.45
CA ARG A 83 18.18 -1.49 -5.86
C ARG A 83 18.71 -2.84 -6.37
N PRO A 84 18.39 -3.24 -7.62
CA PRO A 84 18.81 -4.53 -8.16
C PRO A 84 20.33 -4.76 -8.24
N ASP A 85 21.10 -3.66 -8.31
CA ASP A 85 22.56 -3.68 -8.42
C ASP A 85 23.29 -3.78 -7.07
N ASN A 86 22.57 -3.75 -5.93
CA ASN A 86 23.14 -3.87 -4.60
C ASN A 86 23.11 -5.31 -4.06
N MET A 87 24.11 -5.67 -3.25
CA MET A 87 24.42 -7.03 -2.84
C MET A 87 23.33 -7.69 -1.95
N VAL A 88 22.67 -6.92 -1.09
CA VAL A 88 21.73 -7.47 -0.13
C VAL A 88 20.41 -7.79 -0.83
N GLU A 89 20.03 -9.08 -0.83
CA GLU A 89 18.87 -9.57 -1.57
C GLU A 89 17.60 -9.67 -0.72
N ILE A 90 17.69 -9.45 0.60
CA ILE A 90 16.56 -9.68 1.52
C ILE A 90 16.20 -8.42 2.30
N MET A 91 14.89 -8.27 2.54
CA MET A 91 14.26 -7.30 3.45
C MET A 91 13.55 -8.08 4.56
N ASN A 92 13.65 -7.60 5.79
CA ASN A 92 13.01 -8.25 6.94
C ASN A 92 11.73 -7.54 7.36
N ALA A 93 11.64 -6.23 7.13
CA ALA A 93 10.47 -5.42 7.42
C ALA A 93 10.46 -4.16 6.56
N ILE A 94 9.27 -3.56 6.43
CA ILE A 94 9.11 -2.17 5.99
C ILE A 94 8.47 -1.39 7.14
N VAL A 95 8.97 -0.18 7.39
CA VAL A 95 8.39 0.75 8.37
C VAL A 95 7.75 1.91 7.63
N LEU A 96 6.46 2.15 7.91
CA LEU A 96 5.76 3.37 7.59
C LEU A 96 5.59 4.16 8.89
N SER A 97 5.94 5.44 8.89
CA SER A 97 5.88 6.24 10.12
C SER A 97 5.42 7.66 9.82
N GLY A 98 4.70 8.27 10.75
CA GLY A 98 4.50 9.71 10.76
C GLY A 98 5.73 10.46 11.28
N GLY A 99 5.58 11.74 11.59
CA GLY A 99 6.62 12.56 12.21
C GLY A 99 7.64 13.15 11.25
N SER A 100 7.39 13.11 9.93
CA SER A 100 8.34 13.60 8.92
C SER A 100 9.69 12.87 9.00
N ALA A 101 10.78 13.49 8.62
CA ALA A 101 12.13 12.89 8.68
C ALA A 101 12.51 12.34 10.07
N TYR A 102 11.93 12.85 11.14
CA TYR A 102 12.18 12.33 12.49
C TYR A 102 11.64 10.91 12.70
N GLY A 103 10.54 10.55 12.04
CA GLY A 103 9.94 9.22 12.13
C GLY A 103 10.82 8.08 11.62
N ILE A 104 11.87 8.40 10.86
CA ILE A 104 12.90 7.44 10.41
C ILE A 104 13.53 6.70 11.61
N ALA A 105 13.61 7.34 12.77
CA ALA A 105 14.16 6.74 14.00
C ALA A 105 13.43 5.47 14.45
N ALA A 106 12.15 5.30 14.10
CA ALA A 106 11.35 4.13 14.44
C ALA A 106 11.95 2.82 13.87
N ALA A 107 12.59 2.89 12.72
CA ALA A 107 13.26 1.71 12.12
C ALA A 107 14.27 1.05 13.05
N SER A 108 14.99 1.82 13.86
CA SER A 108 15.98 1.27 14.80
C SER A 108 15.35 0.42 15.89
N GLY A 109 14.11 0.73 16.31
CA GLY A 109 13.34 -0.09 17.25
C GLY A 109 12.91 -1.41 16.62
N VAL A 110 12.51 -1.39 15.35
CA VAL A 110 12.17 -2.60 14.59
C VAL A 110 13.39 -3.47 14.38
N MET A 111 14.55 -2.88 14.04
CA MET A 111 15.82 -3.62 13.95
C MET A 111 16.13 -4.33 15.25
N ARG A 112 15.98 -3.66 16.39
CA ARG A 112 16.22 -4.28 17.71
C ARG A 112 15.26 -5.45 17.99
N CYS A 113 13.99 -5.31 17.64
CA CYS A 113 12.99 -6.36 17.76
C CYS A 113 13.40 -7.61 16.95
N LEU A 114 13.78 -7.43 15.69
CA LEU A 114 14.18 -8.51 14.80
C LEU A 114 15.52 -9.15 15.21
N GLU A 115 16.53 -8.33 15.56
CA GLU A 115 17.83 -8.79 16.02
C GLU A 115 17.69 -9.70 17.26
N THR A 116 16.86 -9.32 18.23
CA THR A 116 16.61 -10.09 19.45
C THR A 116 16.04 -11.49 19.14
N ASN A 117 15.36 -11.63 18.00
CA ASN A 117 14.83 -12.89 17.50
C ASN A 117 15.75 -13.60 16.48
N GLY A 118 16.98 -13.11 16.28
CA GLY A 118 17.93 -13.68 15.34
C GLY A 118 17.55 -13.52 13.87
N VAL A 119 16.68 -12.56 13.54
CA VAL A 119 16.19 -12.30 12.18
C VAL A 119 16.96 -11.13 11.58
N GLY A 120 17.61 -11.35 10.43
CA GLY A 120 18.38 -10.34 9.73
C GLY A 120 19.37 -10.95 8.73
N PHE A 121 20.11 -10.09 8.04
CA PHE A 121 21.19 -10.48 7.16
C PHE A 121 22.36 -11.02 8.00
N PRO A 122 22.87 -12.25 7.76
CA PRO A 122 23.93 -12.84 8.55
C PRO A 122 25.27 -12.14 8.29
N VAL A 123 25.96 -11.73 9.37
CA VAL A 123 27.27 -11.03 9.32
C VAL A 123 28.39 -11.82 9.96
N GLY A 124 28.17 -13.09 10.28
CA GLY A 124 29.14 -13.98 10.91
C GLY A 124 29.04 -14.02 12.44
N GLY A 125 29.67 -15.05 13.04
CA GLY A 125 29.67 -15.24 14.49
C GLY A 125 28.29 -15.42 15.14
N GLY A 126 27.28 -15.80 14.37
CA GLY A 126 25.89 -15.91 14.85
C GLY A 126 25.14 -14.59 14.92
N ASN A 127 25.76 -13.49 14.49
CA ASN A 127 25.13 -12.16 14.49
C ASN A 127 24.37 -11.91 13.19
N VAL A 128 23.32 -11.08 13.30
CA VAL A 128 22.49 -10.64 12.18
C VAL A 128 22.31 -9.13 12.18
N VAL A 129 22.11 -8.55 11.00
CA VAL A 129 21.72 -7.15 10.81
C VAL A 129 20.36 -7.14 10.10
N PRO A 130 19.27 -6.78 10.79
CA PRO A 130 17.96 -6.66 10.16
C PRO A 130 17.94 -5.55 9.10
N ILE A 131 17.39 -5.85 7.94
CA ILE A 131 17.24 -4.90 6.84
C ILE A 131 15.81 -4.35 6.88
N VAL A 132 15.69 -3.04 7.18
CA VAL A 132 14.41 -2.40 7.54
C VAL A 132 14.23 -1.07 6.77
N PRO A 133 13.99 -1.11 5.45
CA PRO A 133 13.67 0.08 4.70
C PRO A 133 12.46 0.81 5.28
N THR A 134 12.49 2.14 5.21
CA THR A 134 11.50 2.97 5.89
C THR A 134 11.07 4.12 4.99
N ALA A 135 9.76 4.45 5.03
CA ALA A 135 9.23 5.69 4.49
C ALA A 135 8.39 6.41 5.54
N THR A 136 8.49 7.74 5.57
CA THR A 136 7.76 8.56 6.53
C THR A 136 6.87 9.57 5.85
N THR A 137 5.81 9.99 6.56
CA THR A 137 4.87 11.01 6.12
C THR A 137 5.02 12.29 6.94
N PHE A 138 4.77 13.42 6.32
CA PHE A 138 4.74 14.70 7.01
C PHE A 138 3.34 14.94 7.60
N ASP A 139 3.05 14.34 8.75
CA ASP A 139 1.76 14.44 9.44
C ASP A 139 1.74 15.44 10.61
N ARG A 140 2.86 16.09 10.90
CA ARG A 140 3.03 16.95 12.08
C ARG A 140 2.28 18.27 12.07
N ALA A 141 1.77 18.70 10.92
CA ALA A 141 1.04 19.96 10.81
C ALA A 141 -0.45 19.84 11.15
N THR A 142 -0.93 18.63 11.38
CA THR A 142 -2.31 18.39 11.75
C THR A 142 -2.51 18.66 13.22
N CYS A 143 -3.52 19.47 13.57
CA CYS A 143 -3.91 19.83 14.94
C CYS A 143 -2.84 20.51 15.81
N ASN A 144 -1.82 21.13 15.25
CA ASN A 144 -0.75 21.80 16.00
C ASN A 144 -0.06 20.89 17.02
N ALA A 145 0.18 19.62 16.63
CA ALA A 145 0.82 18.63 17.50
C ALA A 145 2.12 19.18 18.12
N PRO A 146 2.36 18.97 19.41
CA PRO A 146 3.59 19.39 20.05
C PRO A 146 4.82 18.80 19.37
N PRO A 147 5.97 19.49 19.32
CA PRO A 147 7.21 18.94 18.79
C PRO A 147 7.66 17.62 19.43
N ALA A 148 7.14 17.29 20.62
CA ALA A 148 7.45 16.07 21.36
C ALA A 148 6.79 14.80 20.81
N SER A 149 5.73 14.89 20.02
CA SER A 149 5.02 13.73 19.45
C SER A 149 5.72 13.21 18.19
N ARG A 150 6.94 12.68 18.35
CA ARG A 150 7.72 12.11 17.25
C ARG A 150 7.81 10.61 17.41
N PRO A 151 7.49 9.81 16.39
CA PRO A 151 7.85 8.40 16.40
C PRO A 151 9.36 8.24 16.58
N ASP A 152 9.75 7.29 17.40
CA ASP A 152 11.11 7.03 17.83
C ASP A 152 11.41 5.52 17.89
N PHE A 153 12.55 5.16 18.47
CA PHE A 153 12.91 3.77 18.73
C PHE A 153 11.80 3.00 19.44
N THR A 154 11.18 3.58 20.48
CA THR A 154 10.15 2.91 21.29
C THR A 154 8.90 2.64 20.46
N SER A 155 8.47 3.58 19.63
CA SER A 155 7.32 3.41 18.74
C SER A 155 7.53 2.29 17.72
N GLY A 156 8.74 2.20 17.14
CA GLY A 156 9.10 1.11 16.24
C GLY A 156 9.16 -0.25 16.93
N LEU A 157 9.76 -0.32 18.11
CA LEU A 157 9.82 -1.56 18.90
C LEU A 157 8.41 -2.05 19.27
N GLN A 158 7.55 -1.17 19.76
CA GLN A 158 6.18 -1.53 20.14
C GLN A 158 5.34 -1.97 18.93
N ALA A 159 5.46 -1.28 17.78
CA ALA A 159 4.80 -1.69 16.55
C ALA A 159 5.25 -3.08 16.10
N CYS A 160 6.56 -3.38 16.18
CA CYS A 160 7.09 -4.70 15.84
C CYS A 160 6.55 -5.79 16.77
N LEU A 161 6.53 -5.55 18.10
CA LEU A 161 6.01 -6.52 19.07
C LEU A 161 4.50 -6.75 18.96
N ALA A 162 3.75 -5.79 18.42
CA ALA A 162 2.31 -5.89 18.17
C ALA A 162 1.97 -6.58 16.85
N ALA A 163 2.97 -6.93 16.03
CA ALA A 163 2.71 -7.47 14.68
C ALA A 163 2.03 -8.83 14.71
N SER A 164 0.98 -8.97 13.91
CA SER A 164 0.23 -10.22 13.74
C SER A 164 -0.17 -10.47 12.29
N GLY A 165 -0.44 -11.73 11.93
CA GLY A 165 -0.92 -12.14 10.60
C GLY A 165 -2.45 -12.11 10.45
N GLY A 166 -3.18 -11.59 11.45
CA GLY A 166 -4.64 -11.48 11.43
C GLY A 166 -5.17 -10.23 10.70
N PRO A 167 -6.44 -9.87 10.93
CA PRO A 167 -7.03 -8.65 10.40
C PRO A 167 -6.20 -7.42 10.78
N VAL A 168 -6.07 -6.47 9.85
CA VAL A 168 -5.31 -5.23 10.04
C VAL A 168 -6.27 -4.11 10.46
N ALA A 169 -5.92 -3.37 11.51
CA ALA A 169 -6.68 -2.18 11.89
C ALA A 169 -6.47 -1.06 10.87
N GLU A 170 -7.57 -0.38 10.50
CA GLU A 170 -7.60 0.67 9.49
C GLU A 170 -7.97 2.04 10.07
N GLY A 171 -7.79 3.08 9.27
CA GLY A 171 -8.12 4.46 9.61
C GLY A 171 -7.05 5.16 10.44
N SER A 172 -7.46 5.82 11.53
CA SER A 172 -6.59 6.70 12.33
C SER A 172 -5.70 5.92 13.31
N VAL A 173 -4.94 4.95 12.80
CA VAL A 173 -4.02 4.09 13.59
C VAL A 173 -2.62 4.09 12.99
N GLY A 174 -1.61 3.76 13.80
CA GLY A 174 -0.24 3.64 13.33
C GLY A 174 0.25 4.88 12.56
N ALA A 175 0.89 4.69 11.41
CA ALA A 175 1.34 5.78 10.54
C ALA A 175 0.17 6.64 9.99
N GLY A 176 -1.08 6.14 10.05
CA GLY A 176 -2.27 6.89 9.66
C GLY A 176 -2.81 7.83 10.73
N THR A 177 -2.26 7.83 11.96
CA THR A 177 -2.79 8.61 13.10
C THR A 177 -2.88 10.09 12.80
N GLY A 178 -1.82 10.72 12.29
CA GLY A 178 -1.77 12.15 11.95
C GLY A 178 -2.01 12.46 10.48
N ALA A 179 -2.31 11.45 9.65
CA ALA A 179 -2.39 11.59 8.19
C ALA A 179 -3.59 12.42 7.73
N VAL A 180 -3.41 13.17 6.63
CA VAL A 180 -4.42 13.99 5.97
C VAL A 180 -4.34 13.76 4.45
N SER A 181 -5.48 13.70 3.78
CA SER A 181 -5.57 13.52 2.33
C SER A 181 -6.55 14.52 1.73
N GLY A 182 -6.07 15.42 0.91
CA GLY A 182 -6.91 16.40 0.21
C GLY A 182 -7.85 17.19 1.13
N GLY A 183 -7.40 17.52 2.36
CA GLY A 183 -8.18 18.31 3.31
C GLY A 183 -9.13 17.50 4.21
N VAL A 184 -9.24 16.20 4.07
CA VAL A 184 -9.93 15.30 5.03
C VAL A 184 -8.92 14.43 5.76
N LYS A 185 -9.34 13.78 6.85
CA LYS A 185 -8.50 12.86 7.59
C LYS A 185 -8.10 11.66 6.71
N GLY A 186 -6.80 11.45 6.55
CA GLY A 186 -6.22 10.25 5.98
C GLY A 186 -6.12 9.10 6.99
N GLY A 187 -5.43 8.03 6.64
CA GLY A 187 -5.36 6.87 7.53
C GLY A 187 -4.58 5.70 6.96
N ILE A 188 -4.58 4.59 7.69
CA ILE A 188 -4.18 3.28 7.18
C ILE A 188 -5.37 2.65 6.47
N GLY A 189 -5.09 2.05 5.32
CA GLY A 189 -6.04 1.19 4.63
C GLY A 189 -5.33 -0.03 4.05
N THR A 190 -6.07 -1.10 3.87
CA THR A 190 -5.52 -2.34 3.31
C THR A 190 -6.52 -3.00 2.37
N ALA A 191 -6.04 -3.80 1.46
CA ALA A 191 -6.85 -4.63 0.58
C ALA A 191 -6.03 -5.80 0.04
N SER A 192 -6.69 -6.87 -0.34
CA SER A 192 -6.04 -8.02 -0.97
C SER A 192 -6.85 -8.57 -2.13
N VAL A 193 -6.21 -9.41 -2.92
CA VAL A 193 -6.85 -10.17 -3.98
C VAL A 193 -6.20 -11.55 -4.11
N VAL A 194 -7.02 -12.56 -4.33
CA VAL A 194 -6.60 -13.92 -4.68
C VAL A 194 -6.90 -14.14 -6.15
N LEU A 195 -5.88 -14.52 -6.91
CA LEU A 195 -5.97 -14.86 -8.32
C LEU A 195 -6.23 -16.36 -8.49
N PRO A 196 -6.87 -16.79 -9.61
CA PRO A 196 -7.22 -18.20 -9.82
C PRO A 196 -6.05 -19.18 -9.79
N ASN A 197 -4.82 -18.72 -10.07
CA ASN A 197 -3.59 -19.51 -10.01
C ASN A 197 -2.96 -19.60 -8.62
N GLY A 198 -3.66 -19.15 -7.57
CA GLY A 198 -3.19 -19.18 -6.19
C GLY A 198 -2.24 -18.06 -5.80
N ILE A 199 -1.97 -17.12 -6.70
CA ILE A 199 -1.24 -15.89 -6.36
C ILE A 199 -2.12 -15.03 -5.45
N VAL A 200 -1.55 -14.62 -4.33
CA VAL A 200 -2.15 -13.65 -3.41
C VAL A 200 -1.38 -12.34 -3.53
N VAL A 201 -2.09 -11.24 -3.70
CA VAL A 201 -1.50 -9.89 -3.69
C VAL A 201 -2.25 -9.05 -2.67
N GLY A 202 -1.53 -8.41 -1.76
CA GLY A 202 -2.09 -7.51 -0.76
C GLY A 202 -1.38 -6.17 -0.76
N ALA A 203 -2.10 -5.11 -0.39
CA ALA A 203 -1.57 -3.77 -0.24
C ALA A 203 -1.93 -3.19 1.14
N LEU A 204 -1.02 -2.40 1.71
CA LEU A 204 -1.24 -1.55 2.87
C LEU A 204 -0.78 -0.14 2.52
N VAL A 205 -1.63 0.85 2.80
CA VAL A 205 -1.41 2.25 2.48
C VAL A 205 -1.44 3.10 3.75
N SER A 206 -0.47 3.98 3.90
CA SER A 206 -0.55 5.15 4.79
C SER A 206 -0.88 6.36 3.93
N LEU A 207 -2.16 6.72 3.89
CA LEU A 207 -2.69 7.78 3.03
C LEU A 207 -2.52 9.15 3.67
N ASN A 208 -1.59 9.94 3.13
CA ASN A 208 -1.32 11.34 3.54
C ASN A 208 -0.97 12.17 2.31
N SER A 209 -1.92 12.39 1.40
CA SER A 209 -1.70 12.98 0.08
C SER A 209 -2.03 14.47 0.02
N GLU A 210 -1.31 15.21 -0.83
CA GLU A 210 -1.68 16.59 -1.21
C GLU A 210 -2.99 16.59 -2.00
N GLY A 211 -3.10 15.70 -2.99
CA GLY A 211 -4.31 15.54 -3.78
C GLY A 211 -5.46 14.91 -3.02
N THR A 212 -6.67 15.07 -3.57
CA THR A 212 -7.89 14.45 -3.07
C THR A 212 -8.06 13.04 -3.62
N ALA A 213 -8.70 12.15 -2.87
CA ALA A 213 -9.12 10.85 -3.41
C ALA A 213 -10.61 10.84 -3.83
N TYR A 214 -11.22 12.03 -3.94
CA TYR A 214 -12.61 12.24 -4.33
C TYR A 214 -12.74 13.46 -5.25
N ASP A 215 -13.78 13.47 -6.05
CA ASP A 215 -14.10 14.58 -6.95
C ASP A 215 -14.82 15.74 -6.23
N GLY A 216 -15.15 16.79 -6.99
CA GLY A 216 -15.88 17.96 -6.48
C GLY A 216 -17.28 17.66 -5.93
N LYS A 217 -17.82 16.46 -6.14
CA LYS A 217 -19.10 15.97 -5.59
C LYS A 217 -18.89 15.05 -4.39
N GLY A 218 -17.65 14.71 -4.07
CA GLY A 218 -17.29 13.79 -3.02
C GLY A 218 -17.26 12.32 -3.46
N ASP A 219 -17.48 12.01 -4.72
CA ASP A 219 -17.43 10.64 -5.22
C ASP A 219 -15.96 10.17 -5.29
N LEU A 220 -15.65 9.03 -4.70
CA LEU A 220 -14.29 8.48 -4.65
C LEU A 220 -13.84 8.01 -6.03
N TYR A 221 -12.66 8.45 -6.51
CA TYR A 221 -12.14 8.11 -7.83
C TYR A 221 -12.00 6.60 -8.05
N ALA A 222 -11.57 5.87 -7.03
CA ALA A 222 -11.32 4.43 -7.12
C ALA A 222 -12.50 3.55 -6.67
N ALA A 223 -13.69 4.11 -6.41
CA ALA A 223 -14.86 3.33 -5.97
C ALA A 223 -15.24 2.20 -6.93
N SER A 224 -15.02 2.38 -8.24
CA SER A 224 -15.31 1.37 -9.27
C SER A 224 -14.37 0.16 -9.24
N LEU A 225 -13.26 0.21 -8.50
CA LEU A 225 -12.30 -0.87 -8.34
C LEU A 225 -12.58 -1.76 -7.13
N LEU A 226 -13.55 -1.39 -6.29
CA LEU A 226 -13.95 -2.20 -5.13
C LEU A 226 -14.49 -3.56 -5.57
N LEU A 227 -14.14 -4.60 -4.84
CA LEU A 227 -14.52 -5.98 -5.15
C LEU A 227 -15.70 -6.43 -4.27
N GLY A 228 -16.71 -7.01 -4.92
CA GLY A 228 -17.87 -7.53 -4.20
C GLY A 228 -18.53 -6.47 -3.31
N ASN A 229 -18.73 -6.80 -2.04
CA ASN A 229 -19.37 -5.92 -1.05
C ASN A 229 -18.38 -5.56 0.09
N GLU A 230 -17.13 -5.26 -0.23
CA GLU A 230 -16.07 -4.99 0.77
C GLU A 230 -16.31 -3.73 1.60
N LEU A 231 -17.04 -2.76 1.05
CA LEU A 231 -17.50 -1.56 1.77
C LEU A 231 -19.01 -1.36 1.58
N PRO A 232 -19.85 -2.18 2.25
CA PRO A 232 -21.29 -2.22 2.00
C PRO A 232 -22.02 -0.93 2.34
N ALA A 233 -21.44 -0.11 3.22
CA ALA A 233 -22.00 1.17 3.61
C ALA A 233 -21.63 2.32 2.64
N LEU A 234 -20.73 2.07 1.68
CA LEU A 234 -20.29 3.11 0.76
C LEU A 234 -21.30 3.29 -0.37
N THR A 235 -21.72 4.53 -0.56
CA THR A 235 -22.61 4.97 -1.65
C THR A 235 -22.01 6.19 -2.35
N LYS A 236 -22.63 6.67 -3.43
CA LYS A 236 -22.24 7.94 -4.04
C LYS A 236 -22.53 9.09 -3.08
N ALA A 237 -21.60 10.03 -2.97
CA ALA A 237 -21.77 11.21 -2.13
C ALA A 237 -22.87 12.14 -2.67
N GLY A 238 -22.95 12.31 -3.99
CA GLY A 238 -24.07 12.89 -4.72
C GLY A 238 -24.44 14.35 -4.36
N GLY A 239 -23.57 15.08 -3.69
CA GLY A 239 -23.89 16.41 -3.24
C GLY A 239 -22.70 17.21 -2.70
N PRO A 240 -22.92 18.51 -2.40
CA PRO A 240 -21.86 19.35 -1.84
C PRO A 240 -21.41 18.84 -0.47
N ALA A 241 -20.14 19.06 -0.14
CA ALA A 241 -19.59 18.79 1.17
C ALA A 241 -20.33 19.54 2.27
N ASN A 242 -20.69 18.85 3.37
CA ASN A 242 -21.23 19.51 4.56
C ASN A 242 -20.22 20.46 5.24
N ARG A 243 -18.93 20.17 5.03
CA ARG A 243 -17.81 21.05 5.42
C ARG A 243 -16.88 21.15 4.22
N VAL A 244 -16.57 22.34 3.79
CA VAL A 244 -15.47 22.57 2.83
C VAL A 244 -14.18 22.22 3.57
N PRO A 245 -13.42 21.20 3.14
CA PRO A 245 -12.12 20.95 3.73
C PRO A 245 -11.29 22.22 3.65
N PRO A 246 -10.53 22.59 4.69
CA PRO A 246 -9.66 23.75 4.61
C PRO A 246 -8.72 23.54 3.41
N SER A 247 -8.73 24.47 2.46
CA SER A 247 -7.74 24.48 1.40
C SER A 247 -6.37 24.56 2.06
N LEU A 248 -5.53 23.57 1.87
CA LEU A 248 -4.16 23.65 2.33
C LEU A 248 -3.53 24.85 1.62
N PRO A 249 -2.90 25.79 2.34
CA PRO A 249 -2.20 26.90 1.71
C PRO A 249 -1.17 26.31 0.74
N GLY A 250 -1.24 26.70 -0.53
CA GLY A 250 -0.35 26.18 -1.57
C GLY A 250 1.12 26.29 -1.16
N GLY A 251 1.89 25.24 -1.42
CA GLY A 251 3.34 25.27 -1.37
C GLY A 251 4.01 24.78 -0.10
N ALA A 252 3.33 24.13 0.83
CA ALA A 252 4.01 23.48 1.95
C ALA A 252 4.23 21.99 1.64
N LEU A 253 5.48 21.54 1.65
CA LEU A 253 5.95 20.15 1.61
C LEU A 253 5.31 19.34 2.75
N ARG A 254 4.11 18.76 2.57
CA ARG A 254 3.31 18.25 3.70
C ARG A 254 2.54 16.98 3.41
N SER A 255 2.98 16.18 2.46
CA SER A 255 2.20 15.03 2.01
C SER A 255 3.08 13.85 1.65
N GLY A 256 2.45 12.75 1.29
CA GLY A 256 3.09 11.55 0.76
C GLY A 256 2.30 10.31 1.13
N THR A 257 1.91 9.56 0.11
CA THR A 257 1.26 8.28 0.25
C THR A 257 2.32 7.19 0.25
N ASN A 258 2.51 6.53 1.39
CA ASN A 258 3.46 5.44 1.51
C ASN A 258 2.75 4.10 1.49
N VAL A 259 3.26 3.17 0.69
CA VAL A 259 2.58 1.91 0.35
C VAL A 259 3.52 0.72 0.52
N VAL A 260 2.97 -0.39 1.00
CA VAL A 260 3.60 -1.71 0.91
C VAL A 260 2.67 -2.62 0.13
N VAL A 261 3.17 -3.24 -0.93
CA VAL A 261 2.51 -4.32 -1.65
C VAL A 261 3.27 -5.62 -1.35
N ALA A 262 2.54 -6.69 -1.09
CA ALA A 262 3.14 -8.01 -0.89
C ALA A 262 2.51 -9.04 -1.81
N THR A 263 3.28 -10.08 -2.14
CA THR A 263 2.79 -11.26 -2.86
C THR A 263 3.43 -12.53 -2.29
N ASN A 264 2.73 -13.66 -2.42
CA ASN A 264 3.25 -14.96 -2.03
C ASN A 264 4.23 -15.57 -3.07
N VAL A 265 4.50 -14.87 -4.17
CA VAL A 265 5.41 -15.34 -5.23
C VAL A 265 6.86 -15.01 -4.89
N GLN A 266 7.77 -15.93 -5.23
CA GLN A 266 9.21 -15.68 -5.20
C GLN A 266 9.59 -14.70 -6.30
N LEU A 267 10.26 -13.61 -5.94
CA LEU A 267 10.68 -12.56 -6.84
C LEU A 267 12.20 -12.35 -6.76
N THR A 268 12.78 -11.86 -7.85
CA THR A 268 14.06 -11.15 -7.81
C THR A 268 13.82 -9.67 -7.46
N LYS A 269 14.87 -8.95 -7.04
CA LYS A 269 14.76 -7.49 -6.81
C LYS A 269 14.31 -6.73 -8.07
N SER A 270 14.80 -7.12 -9.26
CA SER A 270 14.38 -6.51 -10.53
C SER A 270 12.89 -6.69 -10.80
N GLN A 271 12.36 -7.90 -10.56
CA GLN A 271 10.93 -8.18 -10.70
C GLN A 271 10.10 -7.41 -9.67
N ALA A 272 10.56 -7.37 -8.42
CA ALA A 272 9.90 -6.61 -7.36
C ALA A 272 9.89 -5.10 -7.65
N THR A 273 10.98 -4.55 -8.21
CA THR A 273 11.05 -3.15 -8.65
C THR A 273 10.06 -2.88 -9.78
N LYS A 274 9.99 -3.77 -10.79
CA LYS A 274 9.02 -3.60 -11.88
C LYS A 274 7.57 -3.66 -11.39
N ILE A 275 7.27 -4.57 -10.47
CA ILE A 275 5.95 -4.65 -9.82
C ILE A 275 5.68 -3.35 -9.03
N ALA A 276 6.69 -2.79 -8.34
CA ALA A 276 6.54 -1.53 -7.60
C ALA A 276 6.15 -0.38 -8.54
N GLU A 277 6.84 -0.23 -9.67
CA GLU A 277 6.50 0.78 -10.68
C GLU A 277 5.06 0.64 -11.20
N MET A 278 4.59 -0.59 -11.44
CA MET A 278 3.23 -0.85 -11.92
C MET A 278 2.19 -0.63 -10.84
N ALA A 279 2.46 -1.08 -9.60
CA ALA A 279 1.53 -0.96 -8.48
C ALA A 279 1.34 0.50 -8.04
N ASP A 280 2.34 1.34 -8.23
CA ASP A 280 2.31 2.77 -7.94
C ASP A 280 1.26 3.54 -8.76
N ASP A 281 0.90 3.06 -9.96
CA ASP A 281 -0.22 3.59 -10.73
C ASP A 281 -1.55 3.54 -9.95
N GLY A 282 -1.65 2.67 -8.95
CA GLY A 282 -2.79 2.61 -8.05
C GLY A 282 -2.98 3.88 -7.23
N ILE A 283 -1.91 4.57 -6.88
CA ILE A 283 -1.99 5.89 -6.22
C ILE A 283 -2.61 6.89 -7.18
N SER A 284 -2.10 6.99 -8.42
CA SER A 284 -2.60 7.95 -9.43
C SER A 284 -4.04 7.67 -9.88
N ARG A 285 -4.53 6.43 -9.76
CA ARG A 285 -5.94 6.09 -10.03
C ARG A 285 -6.89 6.55 -8.93
N ALA A 286 -6.38 6.68 -7.70
CA ALA A 286 -7.18 6.96 -6.51
C ALA A 286 -6.98 8.36 -5.95
N VAL A 287 -5.92 9.08 -6.29
CA VAL A 287 -5.57 10.41 -5.78
C VAL A 287 -5.25 11.36 -6.95
N ASN A 288 -5.79 12.57 -6.88
CA ASN A 288 -5.56 13.61 -7.91
C ASN A 288 -5.38 15.00 -7.29
N PRO A 289 -4.24 15.71 -7.57
CA PRO A 289 -3.03 15.20 -8.19
C PRO A 289 -2.28 14.20 -7.29
N ALA A 290 -1.52 13.28 -7.89
CA ALA A 290 -0.58 12.40 -7.21
C ALA A 290 0.86 12.77 -7.62
N HIS A 291 1.84 12.33 -6.83
CA HIS A 291 3.27 12.48 -7.13
C HIS A 291 3.69 13.93 -7.34
N THR A 292 3.12 14.84 -6.56
CA THR A 292 3.50 16.26 -6.65
C THR A 292 4.94 16.48 -6.18
N ALA A 293 5.48 17.65 -6.43
CA ALA A 293 6.81 18.03 -5.96
C ALA A 293 6.92 18.01 -4.41
N GLY A 294 5.78 18.17 -3.73
CA GLY A 294 5.68 18.16 -2.26
C GLY A 294 5.39 16.79 -1.66
N ASP A 295 4.96 15.82 -2.46
CA ASP A 295 4.66 14.47 -1.97
C ASP A 295 5.93 13.65 -1.67
N SER A 296 5.87 12.80 -0.67
CA SER A 296 6.91 11.80 -0.35
C SER A 296 6.54 10.38 -0.80
N ASP A 297 5.71 10.27 -1.83
CA ASP A 297 5.15 9.01 -2.30
C ASP A 297 6.22 7.96 -2.54
N THR A 298 6.12 6.86 -1.79
CA THR A 298 7.07 5.74 -1.84
C THR A 298 6.29 4.43 -1.76
N LEU A 299 6.54 3.54 -2.70
CA LEU A 299 5.91 2.22 -2.73
C LEU A 299 6.95 1.11 -2.69
N PHE A 300 6.79 0.19 -1.75
CA PHE A 300 7.59 -1.00 -1.56
C PHE A 300 6.85 -2.25 -2.03
N VAL A 301 7.60 -3.22 -2.56
CA VAL A 301 7.08 -4.56 -2.90
C VAL A 301 7.88 -5.62 -2.15
N LEU A 302 7.18 -6.65 -1.65
CA LEU A 302 7.75 -7.79 -0.93
C LEU A 302 7.23 -9.11 -1.53
N GLY A 303 8.13 -10.06 -1.85
CA GLY A 303 7.79 -11.38 -2.37
C GLY A 303 8.13 -12.48 -1.37
N THR A 304 7.12 -13.12 -0.71
CA THR A 304 7.35 -14.04 0.41
C THR A 304 7.77 -15.45 0.03
N ALA A 305 7.95 -15.72 -1.26
CA ALA A 305 8.53 -16.96 -1.81
C ALA A 305 7.79 -18.25 -1.39
N ARG A 306 6.45 -18.23 -1.30
CA ARG A 306 5.63 -19.43 -1.08
C ARG A 306 5.37 -20.17 -2.38
N LEU A 307 5.34 -19.46 -3.51
CA LEU A 307 5.19 -19.99 -4.85
C LEU A 307 6.43 -19.64 -5.69
N ALA A 308 7.03 -20.61 -6.35
CA ALA A 308 8.11 -20.37 -7.27
C ALA A 308 7.55 -19.79 -8.59
N ILE A 309 8.11 -18.69 -9.08
CA ILE A 309 7.55 -17.97 -10.23
C ILE A 309 7.54 -18.81 -11.52
N ASP A 310 8.55 -19.66 -11.71
CA ASP A 310 8.70 -20.55 -12.87
C ASP A 310 7.63 -21.66 -12.93
N THR A 311 6.98 -21.97 -11.80
CA THR A 311 5.86 -22.93 -11.76
C THR A 311 4.52 -22.32 -12.18
N LEU A 312 4.46 -20.99 -12.33
CA LEU A 312 3.24 -20.25 -12.62
C LEU A 312 3.09 -19.85 -14.10
N GLY A 313 4.07 -20.19 -14.93
CA GLY A 313 4.12 -19.89 -16.37
C GLY A 313 5.21 -18.88 -16.74
N ASP A 314 4.96 -18.08 -17.78
CA ASP A 314 5.92 -17.04 -18.18
C ASP A 314 6.11 -16.00 -17.09
N ALA A 315 7.35 -15.79 -16.67
CA ALA A 315 7.70 -14.92 -15.56
C ALA A 315 7.26 -13.46 -15.79
N ASN A 316 7.33 -12.95 -17.03
CA ASN A 316 6.91 -11.58 -17.34
C ASN A 316 5.37 -11.45 -17.28
N ALA A 317 4.65 -12.49 -17.70
CA ALA A 317 3.19 -12.54 -17.55
C ALA A 317 2.79 -12.55 -16.07
N VAL A 318 3.48 -13.32 -15.24
CA VAL A 318 3.25 -13.36 -13.77
C VAL A 318 3.56 -12.00 -13.13
N VAL A 319 4.68 -11.37 -13.47
CA VAL A 319 5.02 -10.00 -13.01
C VAL A 319 3.94 -9.00 -13.40
N THR A 320 3.40 -9.11 -14.63
CA THR A 320 2.33 -8.24 -15.12
C THR A 320 1.02 -8.47 -14.34
N GLN A 321 0.68 -9.72 -14.04
CA GLN A 321 -0.50 -10.05 -13.22
C GLN A 321 -0.38 -9.48 -11.81
N ILE A 322 0.76 -9.67 -11.15
CA ILE A 322 1.00 -9.17 -9.79
C ILE A 322 0.98 -7.63 -9.78
N GLY A 323 1.65 -6.98 -10.74
CA GLY A 323 1.69 -5.52 -10.83
C GLY A 323 0.31 -4.90 -11.05
N THR A 324 -0.50 -5.50 -11.94
CA THR A 324 -1.88 -5.06 -12.19
C THR A 324 -2.77 -5.26 -10.96
N ALA A 325 -2.69 -6.43 -10.32
CA ALA A 325 -3.42 -6.73 -9.10
C ALA A 325 -2.99 -5.81 -7.95
N GLY A 326 -1.69 -5.53 -7.84
CA GLY A 326 -1.10 -4.60 -6.89
C GLY A 326 -1.65 -3.18 -7.06
N ALA A 327 -1.70 -2.65 -8.29
CA ALA A 327 -2.26 -1.33 -8.56
C ALA A 327 -3.74 -1.23 -8.13
N ASN A 328 -4.53 -2.26 -8.42
CA ASN A 328 -5.94 -2.30 -8.00
C ASN A 328 -6.07 -2.40 -6.47
N ALA A 329 -5.25 -3.24 -5.81
CA ALA A 329 -5.25 -3.38 -4.36
C ALA A 329 -4.83 -2.06 -3.66
N VAL A 330 -3.83 -1.35 -4.19
CA VAL A 330 -3.43 -0.01 -3.70
C VAL A 330 -4.58 0.98 -3.80
N SER A 331 -5.27 1.05 -4.95
CA SER A 331 -6.41 1.95 -5.14
C SER A 331 -7.54 1.65 -4.15
N ARG A 332 -7.85 0.37 -3.92
CA ARG A 332 -8.86 -0.07 -2.96
C ARG A 332 -8.46 0.27 -1.53
N ALA A 333 -7.19 -0.01 -1.16
CA ALA A 333 -6.66 0.34 0.16
C ALA A 333 -6.73 1.85 0.45
N ILE A 334 -6.56 2.72 -0.55
CA ILE A 334 -6.77 4.18 -0.42
C ILE A 334 -8.23 4.49 -0.07
N VAL A 335 -9.20 3.83 -0.72
CA VAL A 335 -10.62 3.99 -0.38
C VAL A 335 -10.90 3.54 1.06
N HIS A 336 -10.37 2.38 1.45
CA HIS A 336 -10.47 1.86 2.82
C HIS A 336 -9.90 2.84 3.85
N ALA A 337 -8.72 3.42 3.60
CA ALA A 337 -8.07 4.39 4.47
C ALA A 337 -8.98 5.60 4.77
N LEU A 338 -9.61 6.15 3.73
CA LEU A 338 -10.51 7.30 3.87
C LEU A 338 -11.80 6.96 4.62
N VAL A 339 -12.43 5.85 4.24
CA VAL A 339 -13.71 5.44 4.84
C VAL A 339 -13.53 5.03 6.29
N ALA A 340 -12.40 4.40 6.66
CA ALA A 340 -12.12 3.98 8.03
C ALA A 340 -11.64 5.12 8.95
N ALA A 341 -11.14 6.23 8.39
CA ALA A 341 -10.63 7.36 9.18
C ALA A 341 -11.72 8.02 10.03
N LYS A 342 -11.32 8.52 11.21
CA LYS A 342 -12.20 9.24 12.14
C LYS A 342 -11.78 10.69 12.25
N SER A 343 -12.75 11.60 12.36
CA SER A 343 -12.49 13.03 12.60
C SER A 343 -11.66 13.25 13.85
N THR A 344 -10.80 14.27 13.79
CA THR A 344 -10.15 14.87 14.96
C THR A 344 -10.76 16.24 15.23
N SER A 345 -10.31 16.92 16.27
CA SER A 345 -10.78 18.27 16.60
C SER A 345 -10.51 19.29 15.47
N CYS A 346 -9.47 19.08 14.66
CA CYS A 346 -9.05 20.00 13.61
C CYS A 346 -9.25 19.48 12.18
N GLN A 347 -9.47 18.17 11.99
CA GLN A 347 -9.56 17.56 10.67
C GLN A 347 -10.80 16.66 10.57
N PRO A 348 -11.77 16.99 9.69
CA PRO A 348 -12.93 16.13 9.47
C PRO A 348 -12.54 14.85 8.73
N SER A 349 -13.25 13.74 9.00
CA SER A 349 -13.15 12.54 8.18
C SER A 349 -13.90 12.71 6.85
N TYR A 350 -13.63 11.82 5.90
CA TYR A 350 -14.39 11.77 4.65
C TYR A 350 -15.88 11.55 4.92
N CYS A 351 -16.24 10.60 5.79
CA CYS A 351 -17.64 10.30 6.09
C CYS A 351 -18.37 11.42 6.80
N ASP A 352 -17.70 12.22 7.63
CA ASP A 352 -18.32 13.39 8.27
C ASP A 352 -18.43 14.58 7.29
N THR A 353 -17.55 14.63 6.31
CA THR A 353 -17.58 15.64 5.23
C THR A 353 -18.68 15.30 4.23
N PHE A 354 -18.80 14.01 3.87
CA PHE A 354 -19.78 13.50 2.90
C PHE A 354 -20.67 12.40 3.54
N PRO A 355 -21.58 12.73 4.46
CA PRO A 355 -22.34 11.73 5.20
C PRO A 355 -23.26 10.89 4.30
N ALA A 356 -23.66 11.43 3.15
CA ALA A 356 -24.42 10.69 2.16
C ALA A 356 -23.64 9.50 1.56
N ALA A 357 -22.29 9.62 1.49
CA ALA A 357 -21.44 8.54 1.00
C ALA A 357 -21.32 7.36 1.97
N CYS A 358 -21.56 7.59 3.27
CA CYS A 358 -21.33 6.60 4.34
C CYS A 358 -22.62 6.29 5.15
N ARG A 359 -23.80 6.25 4.52
CA ARG A 359 -25.12 6.22 5.18
C ARG A 359 -25.38 5.05 6.13
N ASN A 360 -24.68 3.95 6.00
CA ASN A 360 -24.92 2.74 6.79
C ASN A 360 -23.67 2.32 7.58
N ARG A 361 -22.86 3.27 8.00
CA ARG A 361 -21.70 2.97 8.84
C ARG A 361 -22.21 2.53 10.22
N PRO A 362 -21.78 1.36 10.76
CA PRO A 362 -22.18 0.90 12.07
C PRO A 362 -21.65 1.83 13.19
#